data_735139f8ed024d1e05c640f638e1ad16
#
_entry.id   735139f8ed024d1e05c640f638e1ad16
#
_cell.length_a   1.000
_cell.length_b   1.000
_cell.length_c   1.000
_cell.angle_alpha   90.00
_cell.angle_beta   90.00
_cell.angle_gamma   90.00
#
_symmetry.space_group_name_H-M   'P 1'
#
loop_
_entity.id
_entity.type
_entity.pdbx_description
1 polymer ?
#
loop_
_entity_poly.entity_id
_entity_poly.type
_entity_poly.pdbx_seq_one_letter_code
_entity_poly.pdbx_strand_id
1 'polypeptide(L)'
;EAVSHAHANLIVHRDLKPSNILVTPAGHVRLLDFGIAKLLDDPGQAAPLHPRTEVRAFTLHYAAPEQVRGETVTTRTDVYSLGVVLYEILTGSKPYRLRRQTDAEWEQAILAVEPLKPSATVQRVTAPEEVSDAAQRRLARQLSGDLDTITLKALAKQPEQRYVSVEALAQDLRRHLSGRPIQARPQSWTYQLGKFASRHRLGLLVGSLATVMVLCALAASVWQSRQAVREATRAQAMQDFVIGLFDNAGAAQQGNVLDARKLLAAGERRGERELA
;
A
#
# COMPACT_ATOMS: atom_id res chain seq x y z
N GLU A 1 -10.74 16.10 -15.15
CA GLU A 1 -12.06 16.78 -15.18
C GLU A 1 -12.44 17.21 -16.60
N ALA A 2 -11.61 17.99 -17.33
CA ALA A 2 -11.94 18.45 -18.69
C ALA A 2 -12.24 17.30 -19.66
N VAL A 3 -11.38 16.25 -19.70
CA VAL A 3 -11.61 15.07 -20.55
C VAL A 3 -12.85 14.29 -20.10
N SER A 4 -13.08 14.14 -18.78
CA SER A 4 -14.28 13.46 -18.26
C SER A 4 -15.55 14.21 -18.66
N HIS A 5 -15.51 15.55 -18.66
CA HIS A 5 -16.63 16.38 -19.12
C HIS A 5 -16.90 16.19 -20.62
N ALA A 6 -15.86 16.16 -21.45
CA ALA A 6 -15.98 15.87 -22.88
C ALA A 6 -16.60 14.49 -23.12
N HIS A 7 -16.14 13.46 -22.42
CA HIS A 7 -16.67 12.10 -22.53
C HIS A 7 -18.16 12.01 -22.09
N ALA A 8 -18.57 12.76 -21.07
CA ALA A 8 -19.98 12.83 -20.67
C ALA A 8 -20.87 13.43 -21.80
N ASN A 9 -20.29 14.24 -22.69
CA ASN A 9 -20.94 14.78 -23.88
C ASN A 9 -20.64 13.97 -25.15
N LEU A 10 -20.20 12.71 -25.00
CA LEU A 10 -19.88 11.78 -26.10
C LEU A 10 -18.76 12.26 -27.05
N ILE A 11 -17.90 13.16 -26.56
CA ILE A 11 -16.77 13.70 -27.33
C ILE A 11 -15.48 13.00 -26.88
N VAL A 12 -14.81 12.29 -27.79
CA VAL A 12 -13.48 11.71 -27.57
C VAL A 12 -12.43 12.67 -28.13
N HIS A 13 -11.38 12.95 -27.35
CA HIS A 13 -10.36 13.96 -27.71
C HIS A 13 -9.43 13.50 -28.84
N ARG A 14 -9.00 12.24 -28.82
CA ARG A 14 -8.19 11.55 -29.85
C ARG A 14 -6.74 12.03 -30.02
N ASP A 15 -6.34 13.17 -29.46
CA ASP A 15 -5.00 13.78 -29.59
C ASP A 15 -4.51 14.36 -28.27
N LEU A 16 -4.63 13.57 -27.16
CA LEU A 16 -4.12 13.98 -25.87
C LEU A 16 -2.59 13.85 -25.82
N LYS A 17 -1.91 14.98 -25.66
CA LYS A 17 -0.46 15.11 -25.55
C LYS A 17 -0.09 16.33 -24.72
N PRO A 18 1.13 16.45 -24.16
CA PRO A 18 1.52 17.58 -23.35
C PRO A 18 1.33 18.94 -24.01
N SER A 19 1.54 19.06 -25.31
CA SER A 19 1.35 20.34 -26.05
C SER A 19 -0.10 20.82 -26.06
N ASN A 20 -1.07 19.90 -25.88
CA ASN A 20 -2.51 20.22 -25.81
C ASN A 20 -3.01 20.38 -24.35
N ILE A 21 -2.11 20.35 -23.37
CA ILE A 21 -2.41 20.49 -21.94
C ILE A 21 -1.68 21.71 -21.40
N LEU A 22 -2.38 22.78 -21.16
CA LEU A 22 -1.84 24.01 -20.57
C LEU A 22 -2.14 24.06 -19.07
N VAL A 23 -1.16 24.53 -18.31
CA VAL A 23 -1.33 24.84 -16.89
C VAL A 23 -1.22 26.36 -16.73
N THR A 24 -2.27 27.00 -16.23
CA THR A 24 -2.24 28.44 -15.97
C THR A 24 -1.38 28.76 -14.75
N PRO A 25 -0.91 30.00 -14.56
CA PRO A 25 -0.17 30.40 -13.35
C PRO A 25 -0.93 30.15 -12.04
N ALA A 26 -2.26 30.11 -12.09
CA ALA A 26 -3.13 29.77 -10.96
C ALA A 26 -3.27 28.25 -10.74
N GLY A 27 -2.57 27.39 -11.49
CA GLY A 27 -2.62 25.94 -11.38
C GLY A 27 -3.82 25.26 -12.06
N HIS A 28 -4.64 26.01 -12.81
CA HIS A 28 -5.75 25.44 -13.56
C HIS A 28 -5.28 24.79 -14.84
N VAL A 29 -5.68 23.53 -15.04
CA VAL A 29 -5.41 22.78 -16.28
C VAL A 29 -6.46 23.16 -17.33
N ARG A 30 -6.00 23.54 -18.52
CA ARG A 30 -6.80 23.81 -19.71
C ARG A 30 -6.43 22.81 -20.81
N LEU A 31 -7.44 22.32 -21.49
CA LEU A 31 -7.27 21.40 -22.62
C LEU A 31 -7.48 22.19 -23.92
N LEU A 32 -6.55 22.03 -24.85
CA LEU A 32 -6.59 22.64 -26.19
C LEU A 32 -6.92 21.58 -27.22
N ASP A 33 -7.43 22.05 -28.37
CA ASP A 33 -7.50 21.32 -29.65
C ASP A 33 -8.01 19.88 -29.54
N PHE A 34 -9.31 19.71 -29.40
CA PHE A 34 -9.94 18.42 -29.65
C PHE A 34 -9.58 17.97 -31.09
N GLY A 35 -9.12 16.74 -31.24
CA GLY A 35 -8.60 16.20 -32.53
C GLY A 35 -9.63 16.09 -33.66
N ILE A 36 -10.39 17.17 -33.87
CA ILE A 36 -11.43 17.29 -34.90
C ILE A 36 -10.84 17.08 -36.28
N ALA A 37 -9.60 17.50 -36.52
CA ALA A 37 -8.90 17.29 -37.78
C ALA A 37 -8.72 15.80 -38.12
N LYS A 38 -8.62 14.91 -37.14
CA LYS A 38 -8.54 13.45 -37.35
C LYS A 38 -9.89 12.80 -37.70
N LEU A 39 -11.01 13.50 -37.49
CA LEU A 39 -12.34 13.08 -37.95
C LEU A 39 -12.54 13.31 -39.46
N LEU A 40 -11.82 14.29 -40.01
CA LEU A 40 -11.89 14.64 -41.43
C LEU A 40 -10.96 13.79 -42.30
N ASP A 41 -10.06 13.03 -41.67
CA ASP A 41 -9.12 12.08 -42.33
C ASP A 41 -9.70 10.65 -42.45
N ASP A 42 -11.03 10.51 -42.52
CA ASP A 42 -11.68 9.20 -42.76
C ASP A 42 -11.20 8.62 -44.09
N PRO A 43 -10.75 7.33 -44.20
CA PRO A 43 -10.13 6.76 -45.36
C PRO A 43 -11.02 6.72 -46.65
N GLY A 44 -12.26 7.18 -46.54
CA GLY A 44 -13.23 7.25 -47.61
C GLY A 44 -13.32 8.56 -48.40
N GLN A 45 -12.65 9.63 -47.97
CA GLN A 45 -12.68 10.92 -48.66
C GLN A 45 -11.28 11.46 -48.97
N ALA A 46 -11.10 11.84 -50.22
CA ALA A 46 -9.97 12.43 -50.92
C ALA A 46 -8.66 12.77 -50.19
N ALA A 47 -7.55 12.45 -50.86
CA ALA A 47 -6.16 12.62 -50.41
C ALA A 47 -5.87 13.96 -49.71
N PRO A 48 -5.12 13.94 -48.59
CA PRO A 48 -4.79 15.16 -47.83
C PRO A 48 -3.73 16.00 -48.54
N LEU A 49 -4.01 17.32 -48.58
CA LEU A 49 -3.21 18.35 -49.28
C LEU A 49 -2.00 18.87 -48.48
N HIS A 50 -1.59 18.26 -47.36
CA HIS A 50 -0.47 18.77 -46.57
C HIS A 50 0.61 17.72 -46.29
N PRO A 51 1.91 18.11 -46.18
CA PRO A 51 3.02 17.19 -45.92
C PRO A 51 2.90 16.60 -44.52
N ARG A 52 2.63 15.29 -44.45
CA ARG A 52 2.19 14.50 -43.28
C ARG A 52 3.29 14.08 -42.33
N THR A 53 4.56 14.36 -42.61
CA THR A 53 5.66 13.60 -42.03
C THR A 53 6.00 14.00 -40.59
N GLU A 54 6.14 15.29 -40.29
CA GLU A 54 6.59 15.70 -38.93
C GLU A 54 5.45 15.77 -37.91
N VAL A 55 4.29 16.33 -38.29
CA VAL A 55 3.12 16.45 -37.38
C VAL A 55 2.59 15.07 -37.00
N ARG A 56 2.66 14.08 -37.92
CA ARG A 56 2.24 12.70 -37.68
C ARG A 56 3.18 12.00 -36.68
N ALA A 57 4.50 12.21 -36.78
CA ALA A 57 5.47 11.61 -35.88
C ALA A 57 5.29 12.06 -34.42
N PHE A 58 5.10 13.36 -34.16
CA PHE A 58 4.90 13.88 -32.79
C PHE A 58 3.58 13.40 -32.16
N THR A 59 2.56 13.12 -32.95
CA THR A 59 1.28 12.61 -32.46
C THR A 59 1.33 11.10 -32.22
N LEU A 60 2.13 10.35 -32.98
CA LEU A 60 2.25 8.90 -32.85
C LEU A 60 2.72 8.47 -31.45
N HIS A 61 3.59 9.25 -30.81
CA HIS A 61 4.13 8.93 -29.48
C HIS A 61 3.07 8.78 -28.38
N TYR A 62 1.88 9.36 -28.55
CA TYR A 62 0.77 9.30 -27.61
C TYR A 62 -0.42 8.52 -28.14
N ALA A 63 -0.32 8.00 -29.38
CA ALA A 63 -1.39 7.25 -30.01
C ALA A 63 -1.62 5.90 -29.35
N ALA A 64 -2.89 5.52 -29.22
CA ALA A 64 -3.28 4.22 -28.72
C ALA A 64 -3.13 3.14 -29.82
N PRO A 65 -2.97 1.86 -29.44
CA PRO A 65 -2.86 0.74 -30.41
C PRO A 65 -3.98 0.70 -31.44
N GLU A 66 -5.23 0.94 -31.05
CA GLU A 66 -6.38 0.99 -31.95
C GLU A 66 -6.30 2.14 -32.97
N GLN A 67 -5.71 3.28 -32.58
CA GLN A 67 -5.49 4.39 -33.53
C GLN A 67 -4.42 4.04 -34.58
N VAL A 68 -3.38 3.32 -34.14
CA VAL A 68 -2.32 2.84 -35.06
C VAL A 68 -2.88 1.81 -36.05
N ARG A 69 -3.79 0.93 -35.59
CA ARG A 69 -4.45 -0.07 -36.47
C ARG A 69 -5.58 0.50 -37.30
N GLY A 70 -6.02 1.75 -37.09
CA GLY A 70 -7.21 2.31 -37.75
C GLY A 70 -8.52 1.71 -37.24
N GLU A 71 -8.54 1.15 -36.05
CA GLU A 71 -9.71 0.57 -35.40
C GLU A 71 -10.60 1.66 -34.75
N THR A 72 -11.78 1.27 -34.26
CA THR A 72 -12.74 2.19 -33.63
C THR A 72 -12.15 2.84 -32.38
N VAL A 73 -12.14 4.17 -32.36
CA VAL A 73 -11.68 5.00 -31.25
C VAL A 73 -12.79 5.20 -30.23
N THR A 74 -12.48 5.01 -28.96
CA THR A 74 -13.42 5.14 -27.84
C THR A 74 -12.86 6.03 -26.73
N THR A 75 -13.63 6.27 -25.67
CA THR A 75 -13.13 6.97 -24.46
C THR A 75 -11.92 6.30 -23.82
N ARG A 76 -11.73 4.99 -24.03
CA ARG A 76 -10.56 4.23 -23.57
C ARG A 76 -9.28 4.53 -24.36
N THR A 77 -9.40 5.10 -25.55
CA THR A 77 -8.28 5.63 -26.34
C THR A 77 -7.64 6.81 -25.61
N ASP A 78 -8.47 7.75 -25.12
CA ASP A 78 -7.99 8.89 -24.33
C ASP A 78 -7.37 8.44 -22.99
N VAL A 79 -7.87 7.36 -22.39
CA VAL A 79 -7.24 6.75 -21.19
C VAL A 79 -5.82 6.31 -21.49
N TYR A 80 -5.57 5.68 -22.64
CA TYR A 80 -4.22 5.27 -23.05
C TYR A 80 -3.30 6.48 -23.23
N SER A 81 -3.73 7.48 -23.98
CA SER A 81 -2.96 8.72 -24.22
C SER A 81 -2.62 9.43 -22.90
N LEU A 82 -3.58 9.52 -21.96
CA LEU A 82 -3.32 10.03 -20.60
C LEU A 82 -2.36 9.13 -19.82
N GLY A 83 -2.39 7.82 -20.05
CA GLY A 83 -1.41 6.86 -19.49
C GLY A 83 0.01 7.15 -19.99
N VAL A 84 0.18 7.48 -21.27
CA VAL A 84 1.48 7.90 -21.83
C VAL A 84 1.96 9.22 -21.23
N VAL A 85 1.07 10.22 -21.13
CA VAL A 85 1.37 11.50 -20.49
C VAL A 85 1.77 11.31 -19.02
N LEU A 86 1.01 10.49 -18.28
CA LEU A 86 1.33 10.17 -16.89
C LEU A 86 2.70 9.50 -16.76
N TYR A 87 2.99 8.53 -17.62
CA TYR A 87 4.27 7.84 -17.64
C TYR A 87 5.43 8.84 -17.84
N GLU A 88 5.28 9.74 -18.82
CA GLU A 88 6.27 10.76 -19.12
C GLU A 88 6.48 11.74 -17.97
N ILE A 89 5.41 12.20 -17.32
CA ILE A 89 5.49 13.07 -16.13
C ILE A 89 6.22 12.37 -14.99
N LEU A 90 5.99 11.07 -14.78
CA LEU A 90 6.57 10.31 -13.67
C LEU A 90 8.05 9.94 -13.90
N THR A 91 8.46 9.76 -15.16
CA THR A 91 9.78 9.19 -15.49
C THR A 91 10.68 10.12 -16.29
N GLY A 92 10.13 11.23 -16.82
CA GLY A 92 10.83 12.10 -17.76
C GLY A 92 11.10 11.47 -19.14
N SER A 93 10.50 10.31 -19.43
CA SER A 93 10.72 9.59 -20.68
C SER A 93 9.46 8.92 -21.20
N LYS A 94 9.44 8.61 -22.50
CA LYS A 94 8.35 7.86 -23.13
C LYS A 94 8.32 6.41 -22.64
N PRO A 95 7.15 5.71 -22.72
CA PRO A 95 7.02 4.31 -22.30
C PRO A 95 7.89 3.34 -23.11
N TYR A 96 8.19 3.68 -24.37
CA TYR A 96 8.97 2.87 -25.28
C TYR A 96 10.30 3.53 -25.59
N ARG A 97 11.38 2.75 -25.53
CA ARG A 97 12.74 3.19 -25.90
C ARG A 97 13.12 2.53 -27.22
N LEU A 98 13.29 3.35 -28.24
CA LEU A 98 13.59 2.92 -29.58
C LEU A 98 15.02 3.30 -29.95
N ARG A 99 15.64 2.48 -30.82
CA ARG A 99 17.01 2.71 -31.29
C ARG A 99 17.08 3.82 -32.34
N ARG A 100 16.16 3.85 -33.28
CA ARG A 100 16.17 4.76 -34.43
C ARG A 100 15.08 5.82 -34.41
N GLN A 101 14.10 5.70 -33.54
CA GLN A 101 12.95 6.62 -33.40
C GLN A 101 12.18 6.84 -34.72
N THR A 102 12.12 5.81 -35.58
CA THR A 102 11.31 5.85 -36.81
C THR A 102 9.85 5.58 -36.49
N ASP A 103 8.95 6.10 -37.34
CA ASP A 103 7.50 5.86 -37.19
C ASP A 103 7.17 4.37 -37.15
N ALA A 104 7.82 3.56 -37.98
CA ALA A 104 7.62 2.11 -38.01
C ALA A 104 8.05 1.42 -36.71
N GLU A 105 9.16 1.83 -36.12
CA GLU A 105 9.58 1.32 -34.79
C GLU A 105 8.60 1.73 -33.69
N TRP A 106 8.07 2.96 -33.75
CA TRP A 106 7.04 3.42 -32.83
C TRP A 106 5.74 2.64 -32.97
N GLU A 107 5.23 2.47 -34.20
CA GLU A 107 4.04 1.66 -34.47
C GLU A 107 4.21 0.23 -33.94
N GLN A 108 5.33 -0.41 -34.23
CA GLN A 108 5.63 -1.75 -33.71
C GLN A 108 5.68 -1.79 -32.18
N ALA A 109 6.31 -0.80 -31.54
CA ALA A 109 6.40 -0.74 -30.09
C ALA A 109 5.03 -0.52 -29.43
N ILE A 110 4.23 0.39 -29.97
CA ILE A 110 2.87 0.65 -29.50
C ILE A 110 2.01 -0.62 -29.60
N LEU A 111 2.16 -1.39 -30.68
CA LEU A 111 1.35 -2.57 -30.91
C LEU A 111 1.80 -3.81 -30.12
N ALA A 112 3.12 -4.02 -29.96
CA ALA A 112 3.66 -5.30 -29.54
C ALA A 112 4.51 -5.25 -28.25
N VAL A 113 5.12 -4.10 -27.92
CA VAL A 113 6.05 -4.04 -26.78
C VAL A 113 5.31 -3.63 -25.51
N GLU A 114 5.43 -4.44 -24.46
CA GLU A 114 4.92 -4.05 -23.14
C GLU A 114 5.80 -2.96 -22.51
N PRO A 115 5.21 -1.86 -22.00
CA PRO A 115 5.96 -0.80 -21.36
C PRO A 115 6.58 -1.28 -20.05
N LEU A 116 7.80 -0.80 -19.76
CA LEU A 116 8.43 -1.05 -18.47
C LEU A 116 7.67 -0.32 -17.36
N LYS A 117 7.76 -0.85 -16.14
CA LYS A 117 7.24 -0.15 -14.97
C LYS A 117 7.91 1.22 -14.82
N PRO A 118 7.17 2.30 -14.54
CA PRO A 118 7.74 3.61 -14.26
C PRO A 118 8.90 3.56 -13.26
N SER A 119 8.73 2.84 -12.14
CA SER A 119 9.77 2.67 -11.13
C SER A 119 11.06 2.03 -11.69
N ALA A 120 10.93 1.03 -12.57
CA ALA A 120 12.07 0.37 -13.20
C ALA A 120 12.75 1.26 -14.26
N THR A 121 11.97 2.08 -14.94
CA THR A 121 12.51 3.03 -15.94
C THR A 121 13.34 4.09 -15.27
N VAL A 122 12.88 4.69 -14.18
CA VAL A 122 13.65 5.67 -13.41
C VAL A 122 14.97 5.08 -12.92
N GLN A 123 15.02 3.82 -12.51
CA GLN A 123 16.27 3.16 -12.09
C GLN A 123 17.26 2.91 -13.24
N ARG A 124 16.78 2.76 -14.48
CA ARG A 124 17.62 2.45 -15.66
C ARG A 124 18.09 3.69 -16.42
N VAL A 125 17.43 4.83 -16.23
CA VAL A 125 17.86 6.08 -16.84
C VAL A 125 19.08 6.55 -16.09
N THR A 126 20.21 6.76 -16.81
CA THR A 126 21.35 7.49 -16.26
C THR A 126 20.85 8.88 -15.88
N ALA A 127 20.87 9.18 -14.59
CA ALA A 127 20.43 10.48 -14.12
C ALA A 127 21.33 11.57 -14.74
N PRO A 128 20.79 12.76 -15.06
CA PRO A 128 21.63 13.94 -15.30
C PRO A 128 22.60 14.10 -14.12
N GLU A 129 23.80 14.64 -14.37
CA GLU A 129 24.83 14.84 -13.33
C GLU A 129 24.33 15.56 -12.07
N GLU A 130 23.24 16.33 -12.20
CA GLU A 130 22.61 17.08 -11.12
C GLU A 130 21.73 16.23 -10.18
N VAL A 131 21.35 15.00 -10.56
CA VAL A 131 20.46 14.14 -9.77
C VAL A 131 21.26 13.04 -9.09
N SER A 132 21.33 13.08 -7.75
CA SER A 132 22.04 12.04 -7.00
C SER A 132 21.36 10.68 -7.13
N ASP A 133 22.16 9.60 -7.14
CA ASP A 133 21.68 8.21 -7.11
C ASP A 133 20.69 7.94 -5.96
N ALA A 134 20.85 8.64 -4.84
CA ALA A 134 19.95 8.51 -3.69
C ALA A 134 18.56 9.10 -3.99
N ALA A 135 18.50 10.25 -4.68
CA ALA A 135 17.24 10.86 -5.10
C ALA A 135 16.52 9.99 -6.14
N GLN A 136 17.25 9.43 -7.10
CA GLN A 136 16.73 8.52 -8.11
C GLN A 136 16.14 7.25 -7.48
N ARG A 137 16.84 6.61 -6.53
CA ARG A 137 16.34 5.45 -5.77
C ARG A 137 15.15 5.80 -4.91
N ARG A 138 15.07 7.00 -4.35
CA ARG A 138 13.92 7.47 -3.59
C ARG A 138 12.70 7.63 -4.51
N LEU A 139 12.86 8.27 -5.66
CA LEU A 139 11.80 8.41 -6.66
C LEU A 139 11.29 7.05 -7.13
N ALA A 140 12.18 6.14 -7.51
CA ALA A 140 11.80 4.79 -7.94
C ALA A 140 10.99 4.04 -6.86
N ARG A 141 11.35 4.18 -5.57
CA ARG A 141 10.56 3.60 -4.47
C ARG A 141 9.19 4.25 -4.32
N GLN A 142 9.06 5.56 -4.54
CA GLN A 142 7.77 6.26 -4.50
C GLN A 142 6.84 5.84 -5.65
N LEU A 143 7.40 5.58 -6.82
CA LEU A 143 6.65 5.13 -8.00
C LEU A 143 6.24 3.65 -7.91
N SER A 144 7.05 2.85 -7.19
CA SER A 144 6.83 1.41 -7.10
C SER A 144 5.51 1.06 -6.41
N GLY A 145 4.78 0.15 -7.00
CA GLY A 145 3.52 -0.37 -6.48
C GLY A 145 2.29 0.24 -7.14
N ASP A 146 1.62 1.18 -6.48
CA ASP A 146 0.33 1.70 -6.96
C ASP A 146 0.47 2.50 -8.26
N LEU A 147 1.44 3.43 -8.34
CA LEU A 147 1.66 4.23 -9.54
C LEU A 147 2.10 3.38 -10.73
N ASP A 148 2.95 2.37 -10.51
CA ASP A 148 3.27 1.39 -11.56
C ASP A 148 2.00 0.70 -12.08
N THR A 149 1.14 0.24 -11.16
CA THR A 149 -0.08 -0.49 -11.51
C THR A 149 -1.09 0.40 -12.24
N ILE A 150 -1.30 1.63 -11.76
CA ILE A 150 -2.20 2.61 -12.39
C ILE A 150 -1.74 2.91 -13.82
N THR A 151 -0.46 3.23 -13.97
CA THR A 151 0.11 3.63 -15.26
C THR A 151 0.08 2.48 -16.27
N LEU A 152 0.51 1.26 -15.86
CA LEU A 152 0.50 0.10 -16.75
C LEU A 152 -0.91 -0.34 -17.12
N LYS A 153 -1.89 -0.22 -16.22
CA LYS A 153 -3.29 -0.48 -16.54
C LYS A 153 -3.82 0.50 -17.59
N ALA A 154 -3.50 1.78 -17.49
CA ALA A 154 -3.87 2.76 -18.52
C ALA A 154 -3.22 2.46 -19.86
N LEU A 155 -1.99 1.93 -19.87
CA LEU A 155 -1.19 1.58 -21.05
C LEU A 155 -1.43 0.16 -21.59
N ALA A 156 -2.43 -0.58 -21.08
CA ALA A 156 -2.76 -1.90 -21.59
C ALA A 156 -3.10 -1.85 -23.10
N LYS A 157 -2.61 -2.85 -23.84
CA LYS A 157 -2.76 -2.87 -25.30
C LYS A 157 -4.22 -3.01 -25.73
N GLN A 158 -4.96 -3.87 -25.03
CA GLN A 158 -6.38 -4.09 -25.29
C GLN A 158 -7.23 -3.05 -24.54
N PRO A 159 -8.13 -2.32 -25.19
CA PRO A 159 -8.97 -1.32 -24.56
C PRO A 159 -9.76 -1.85 -23.34
N GLU A 160 -10.19 -3.13 -23.39
CA GLU A 160 -10.99 -3.78 -22.33
C GLU A 160 -10.22 -3.95 -21.03
N GLN A 161 -8.90 -4.05 -21.09
CA GLN A 161 -8.01 -4.22 -19.92
C GLN A 161 -7.67 -2.88 -19.26
N ARG A 162 -7.94 -1.75 -19.91
CA ARG A 162 -7.72 -0.40 -19.40
C ARG A 162 -8.79 -0.02 -18.38
N TYR A 163 -8.70 1.17 -17.86
CA TYR A 163 -9.80 1.79 -17.11
C TYR A 163 -10.99 2.02 -18.05
N VAL A 164 -12.19 1.82 -17.51
CA VAL A 164 -13.45 2.00 -18.26
C VAL A 164 -13.69 3.46 -18.67
N SER A 165 -13.10 4.41 -17.93
CA SER A 165 -13.23 5.84 -18.16
C SER A 165 -12.02 6.61 -17.59
N VAL A 166 -11.84 7.85 -18.05
CA VAL A 166 -10.86 8.78 -17.49
C VAL A 166 -11.16 9.11 -16.03
N GLU A 167 -12.43 9.13 -15.63
CA GLU A 167 -12.82 9.36 -14.23
C GLU A 167 -12.35 8.20 -13.34
N ALA A 168 -12.45 6.94 -13.79
CA ALA A 168 -11.96 5.79 -13.05
C ALA A 168 -10.42 5.84 -12.86
N LEU A 169 -9.66 6.27 -13.88
CA LEU A 169 -8.23 6.54 -13.77
C LEU A 169 -7.95 7.66 -12.74
N ALA A 170 -8.69 8.77 -12.83
CA ALA A 170 -8.54 9.89 -11.91
C ALA A 170 -8.88 9.51 -10.46
N GLN A 171 -9.87 8.66 -10.24
CA GLN A 171 -10.23 8.14 -8.91
C GLN A 171 -9.10 7.31 -8.31
N ASP A 172 -8.45 6.45 -9.07
CA ASP A 172 -7.32 5.66 -8.56
C ASP A 172 -6.11 6.54 -8.23
N LEU A 173 -5.85 7.59 -9.03
CA LEU A 173 -4.82 8.59 -8.70
C LEU A 173 -5.16 9.34 -7.39
N ARG A 174 -6.42 9.79 -7.22
CA ARG A 174 -6.87 10.42 -5.96
C ARG A 174 -6.77 9.48 -4.77
N ARG A 175 -7.11 8.20 -4.93
CA ARG A 175 -6.95 7.17 -3.90
C ARG A 175 -5.49 6.99 -3.50
N HIS A 176 -4.60 6.90 -4.48
CA HIS A 176 -3.16 6.83 -4.24
C HIS A 176 -2.67 8.02 -3.43
N LEU A 177 -3.00 9.26 -3.85
CA LEU A 177 -2.61 10.50 -3.16
C LEU A 177 -3.16 10.59 -1.73
N SER A 178 -4.37 10.06 -1.48
CA SER A 178 -4.98 10.00 -0.15
C SER A 178 -4.58 8.76 0.68
N GLY A 179 -3.63 7.94 0.20
CA GLY A 179 -3.18 6.73 0.88
C GLY A 179 -4.23 5.62 0.98
N ARG A 180 -5.27 5.66 0.13
CA ARG A 180 -6.32 4.64 0.07
C ARG A 180 -5.94 3.52 -0.91
N PRO A 181 -6.48 2.30 -0.74
CA PRO A 181 -6.31 1.23 -1.72
C PRO A 181 -6.85 1.62 -3.10
N ILE A 182 -6.07 1.36 -4.16
CA ILE A 182 -6.48 1.59 -5.55
C ILE A 182 -7.36 0.45 -6.07
N GLN A 183 -8.22 0.72 -7.07
CA GLN A 183 -9.08 -0.29 -7.68
C GLN A 183 -8.35 -1.14 -8.74
N ALA A 184 -7.30 -0.61 -9.34
CA ALA A 184 -6.52 -1.32 -10.35
C ALA A 184 -5.81 -2.56 -9.82
N ARG A 185 -5.61 -2.67 -8.51
CA ARG A 185 -4.92 -3.79 -7.87
C ARG A 185 -5.93 -4.74 -7.23
N PRO A 186 -5.72 -6.08 -7.32
CA PRO A 186 -6.54 -7.03 -6.58
C PRO A 186 -6.55 -6.68 -5.09
N GLN A 187 -7.74 -6.63 -4.51
CA GLN A 187 -7.93 -6.25 -3.11
C GLN A 187 -7.53 -7.42 -2.19
N SER A 188 -6.23 -7.61 -1.96
CA SER A 188 -5.76 -8.53 -0.93
C SER A 188 -5.88 -7.90 0.45
N TRP A 189 -6.22 -8.71 1.46
CA TRP A 189 -6.31 -8.30 2.86
C TRP A 189 -5.01 -7.66 3.37
N THR A 190 -3.87 -8.21 2.98
CA THR A 190 -2.54 -7.69 3.35
C THR A 190 -2.28 -6.29 2.80
N TYR A 191 -2.70 -6.02 1.57
CA TYR A 191 -2.58 -4.70 0.96
C TYR A 191 -3.47 -3.66 1.65
N GLN A 192 -4.74 -4.01 1.93
CA GLN A 192 -5.67 -3.13 2.63
C GLN A 192 -5.19 -2.83 4.07
N LEU A 193 -4.73 -3.88 4.79
CA LEU A 193 -4.20 -3.74 6.13
C LEU A 193 -2.95 -2.85 6.17
N GLY A 194 -2.04 -3.00 5.19
CA GLY A 194 -0.86 -2.15 5.06
C GLY A 194 -1.21 -0.67 4.86
N LYS A 195 -2.18 -0.37 3.99
CA LYS A 195 -2.67 0.99 3.76
C LYS A 195 -3.38 1.58 4.99
N PHE A 196 -4.19 0.76 5.68
CA PHE A 196 -4.84 1.15 6.93
C PHE A 196 -3.81 1.47 8.02
N ALA A 197 -2.83 0.60 8.20
CA ALA A 197 -1.76 0.77 9.20
C ALA A 197 -0.91 2.02 8.92
N SER A 198 -0.55 2.27 7.65
CA SER A 198 0.22 3.46 7.28
C SER A 198 -0.54 4.77 7.55
N ARG A 199 -1.86 4.76 7.40
CA ARG A 199 -2.72 5.93 7.63
C ARG A 199 -2.99 6.19 9.11
N HIS A 200 -3.13 5.12 9.91
CA HIS A 200 -3.52 5.19 11.32
C HIS A 200 -2.39 4.80 12.28
N ARG A 201 -1.13 4.99 11.90
CA ARG A 201 0.04 4.55 12.68
C ARG A 201 0.05 5.09 14.12
N LEU A 202 -0.35 6.35 14.33
CA LEU A 202 -0.42 6.91 15.69
C LEU A 202 -1.52 6.22 16.52
N GLY A 203 -2.70 6.01 15.94
CA GLY A 203 -3.79 5.30 16.63
C GLY A 203 -3.43 3.86 16.98
N LEU A 204 -2.74 3.16 16.06
CA LEU A 204 -2.26 1.80 16.29
C LEU A 204 -1.17 1.74 17.36
N LEU A 205 -0.25 2.71 17.41
CA LEU A 205 0.77 2.80 18.46
C LEU A 205 0.14 3.05 19.82
N VAL A 206 -0.81 3.99 19.93
CA VAL A 206 -1.52 4.27 21.19
C VAL A 206 -2.35 3.07 21.61
N GLY A 207 -3.08 2.44 20.69
CA GLY A 207 -3.88 1.24 20.97
C GLY A 207 -3.03 0.06 21.42
N SER A 208 -1.89 -0.19 20.76
CA SER A 208 -0.97 -1.27 21.15
C SER A 208 -0.34 -1.02 22.54
N LEU A 209 0.06 0.23 22.83
CA LEU A 209 0.59 0.59 24.14
C LEU A 209 -0.45 0.40 25.25
N ALA A 210 -1.69 0.84 25.01
CA ALA A 210 -2.79 0.64 25.94
C ALA A 210 -3.07 -0.85 26.20
N THR A 211 -3.08 -1.65 25.14
CA THR A 211 -3.25 -3.12 25.25
C THR A 211 -2.13 -3.74 26.08
N VAL A 212 -0.88 -3.38 25.83
CA VAL A 212 0.27 -3.88 26.60
C VAL A 212 0.14 -3.48 28.07
N MET A 213 -0.23 -2.23 28.39
CA MET A 213 -0.45 -1.80 29.78
C MET A 213 -1.54 -2.62 30.48
N VAL A 214 -2.67 -2.86 29.81
CA VAL A 214 -3.75 -3.71 30.37
C VAL A 214 -3.26 -5.13 30.63
N LEU A 215 -2.53 -5.73 29.69
CA LEU A 215 -1.97 -7.07 29.87
C LEU A 215 -0.95 -7.12 31.03
N CYS A 216 -0.09 -6.11 31.16
CA CYS A 216 0.85 -6.01 32.29
C CYS A 216 0.12 -5.87 33.63
N ALA A 217 -0.93 -5.04 33.71
CA ALA A 217 -1.73 -4.87 34.88
C ALA A 217 -2.44 -6.18 35.29
N LEU A 218 -3.01 -6.91 34.36
CA LEU A 218 -3.61 -8.23 34.57
C LEU A 218 -2.57 -9.24 35.08
N ALA A 219 -1.41 -9.29 34.44
CA ALA A 219 -0.32 -10.18 34.86
C ALA A 219 0.17 -9.86 36.28
N ALA A 220 0.34 -8.57 36.61
CA ALA A 220 0.69 -8.14 37.94
C ALA A 220 -0.38 -8.51 38.97
N SER A 221 -1.66 -8.31 38.65
CA SER A 221 -2.79 -8.70 39.53
C SER A 221 -2.82 -10.22 39.82
N VAL A 222 -2.64 -11.04 38.76
CA VAL A 222 -2.56 -12.50 38.94
C VAL A 222 -1.34 -12.91 39.75
N TRP A 223 -0.20 -12.26 39.56
CA TRP A 223 1.00 -12.55 40.35
C TRP A 223 0.81 -12.19 41.81
N GLN A 224 0.24 -11.00 42.10
CA GLN A 224 -0.03 -10.54 43.45
C GLN A 224 -1.06 -11.45 44.15
N SER A 225 -2.14 -11.87 43.49
CA SER A 225 -3.10 -12.80 44.08
C SER A 225 -2.46 -14.16 44.43
N ARG A 226 -1.57 -14.67 43.58
CA ARG A 226 -0.83 -15.92 43.85
C ARG A 226 0.14 -15.78 45.03
N GLN A 227 0.76 -14.60 45.21
CA GLN A 227 1.59 -14.36 46.40
C GLN A 227 0.72 -14.30 47.68
N ALA A 228 -0.39 -13.59 47.65
CA ALA A 228 -1.30 -13.50 48.83
C ALA A 228 -1.82 -14.90 49.24
N VAL A 229 -2.16 -15.77 48.26
CA VAL A 229 -2.56 -17.15 48.57
C VAL A 229 -1.42 -17.94 49.23
N ARG A 230 -0.18 -17.79 48.76
CA ARG A 230 0.99 -18.47 49.32
C ARG A 230 1.31 -18.00 50.74
N GLU A 231 1.15 -16.73 51.03
CA GLU A 231 1.34 -16.16 52.36
C GLU A 231 0.23 -16.62 53.32
N ALA A 232 -1.03 -16.63 52.86
CA ALA A 232 -2.14 -17.16 53.67
C ALA A 232 -1.97 -18.64 54.01
N THR A 233 -1.57 -19.48 53.10
CA THR A 233 -1.31 -20.90 53.37
C THR A 233 -0.17 -21.13 54.33
N ARG A 234 0.90 -20.32 54.26
CA ARG A 234 2.03 -20.38 55.23
C ARG A 234 1.57 -19.95 56.66
N ALA A 235 0.76 -18.88 56.76
CA ALA A 235 0.21 -18.41 58.01
C ALA A 235 -0.71 -19.45 58.66
N GLN A 236 -1.56 -20.10 57.88
CA GLN A 236 -2.43 -21.21 58.33
C GLN A 236 -1.61 -22.40 58.84
N ALA A 237 -0.60 -22.85 58.06
CA ALA A 237 0.26 -23.96 58.49
C ALA A 237 0.99 -23.65 59.83
N MET A 238 1.38 -22.39 60.04
CA MET A 238 1.99 -21.97 61.29
C MET A 238 1.01 -21.96 62.48
N GLN A 239 -0.24 -21.51 62.27
CA GLN A 239 -1.31 -21.59 63.27
C GLN A 239 -1.64 -23.04 63.65
N ASP A 240 -1.80 -23.91 62.67
CA ASP A 240 -2.10 -25.34 62.89
C ASP A 240 -0.96 -26.03 63.65
N PHE A 241 0.31 -25.66 63.35
CA PHE A 241 1.46 -26.16 64.07
C PHE A 241 1.43 -25.74 65.54
N VAL A 242 1.17 -24.46 65.83
CA VAL A 242 1.10 -23.93 67.22
C VAL A 242 -0.07 -24.58 67.99
N ILE A 243 -1.25 -24.70 67.40
CA ILE A 243 -2.41 -25.35 68.01
C ILE A 243 -2.09 -26.82 68.31
N GLY A 244 -1.46 -27.54 67.40
CA GLY A 244 -1.06 -28.91 67.61
C GLY A 244 -0.01 -29.17 68.69
N LEU A 245 0.83 -28.14 68.96
CA LEU A 245 1.77 -28.14 70.07
C LEU A 245 1.05 -28.01 71.43
N PHE A 246 0.04 -27.13 71.52
CA PHE A 246 -0.75 -26.93 72.73
C PHE A 246 -1.65 -28.11 73.04
N ASP A 247 -2.30 -28.71 72.05
CA ASP A 247 -3.12 -29.91 72.17
C ASP A 247 -2.27 -31.10 72.74
N ASN A 248 -1.06 -31.30 72.23
CA ASN A 248 -0.17 -32.32 72.68
C ASN A 248 0.34 -32.05 74.07
N ALA A 249 0.56 -30.80 74.48
CA ALA A 249 0.95 -30.40 75.78
C ALA A 249 -0.20 -30.59 76.78
N GLY A 250 -1.47 -30.32 76.44
CA GLY A 250 -2.66 -30.54 77.25
C GLY A 250 -2.94 -32.01 77.48
N ALA A 251 -2.74 -32.89 76.45
CA ALA A 251 -2.90 -34.32 76.61
C ALA A 251 -1.80 -34.96 77.55
N ALA A 252 -0.62 -34.37 77.62
CA ALA A 252 0.47 -34.83 78.46
C ALA A 252 0.24 -34.50 79.93
N GLN A 253 -0.63 -33.52 80.25
CA GLN A 253 -0.97 -33.07 81.63
C GLN A 253 -1.96 -33.95 82.33
N GLN A 254 -2.67 -34.85 81.60
CA GLN A 254 -3.68 -35.76 82.19
C GLN A 254 -3.14 -37.15 82.61
N GLY A 255 -1.88 -37.43 82.57
CA GLY A 255 -1.46 -38.80 83.00
C GLY A 255 0.00 -39.20 82.91
N ASN A 256 0.95 -38.37 82.55
CA ASN A 256 2.34 -38.77 82.59
C ASN A 256 3.28 -37.57 82.71
N VAL A 257 4.37 -37.76 83.48
CA VAL A 257 5.44 -36.79 83.73
C VAL A 257 5.91 -36.26 82.37
N LEU A 258 5.82 -34.94 82.19
CA LEU A 258 6.26 -34.23 80.97
C LEU A 258 7.72 -34.58 80.60
N ASP A 259 7.92 -35.47 79.72
CA ASP A 259 9.24 -35.75 79.15
C ASP A 259 9.50 -34.73 78.00
N ALA A 260 10.11 -33.59 78.41
CA ALA A 260 10.46 -32.49 77.50
C ALA A 260 11.26 -32.96 76.24
N ARG A 261 11.97 -34.08 76.34
CA ARG A 261 12.73 -34.68 75.23
C ARG A 261 11.79 -35.30 74.20
N LYS A 262 10.65 -35.90 74.63
CA LYS A 262 9.68 -36.49 73.72
C LYS A 262 8.91 -35.42 72.92
N LEU A 263 8.62 -34.28 73.57
CA LEU A 263 7.97 -33.14 72.87
C LEU A 263 8.89 -32.47 71.91
N LEU A 264 10.16 -32.29 72.20
CA LEU A 264 11.15 -31.76 71.26
C LEU A 264 11.38 -32.73 70.07
N ALA A 265 11.51 -34.00 70.33
CA ALA A 265 11.68 -35.00 69.24
C ALA A 265 10.42 -35.20 68.38
N ALA A 266 9.21 -34.94 68.91
CA ALA A 266 7.95 -34.94 68.13
C ALA A 266 7.81 -33.68 67.29
N GLY A 267 8.23 -32.53 67.76
CA GLY A 267 8.29 -31.27 67.05
C GLY A 267 9.29 -31.28 65.89
N GLU A 268 10.47 -31.83 66.13
CA GLU A 268 11.52 -31.94 65.09
C GLU A 268 11.10 -32.84 63.94
N ARG A 269 10.51 -34.00 64.17
CA ARG A 269 10.00 -34.93 63.12
C ARG A 269 8.80 -34.38 62.34
N ARG A 270 8.04 -33.44 62.95
CA ARG A 270 6.90 -32.82 62.27
C ARG A 270 7.36 -31.64 61.42
N GLY A 271 8.31 -30.88 61.88
CA GLY A 271 8.94 -29.79 61.12
C GLY A 271 9.64 -30.26 59.85
N GLU A 272 10.34 -31.39 59.92
CA GLU A 272 11.00 -32.02 58.73
C GLU A 272 10.02 -32.56 57.68
N ARG A 273 8.80 -32.94 58.07
CA ARG A 273 7.76 -33.42 57.10
C ARG A 273 6.99 -32.30 56.42
N GLU A 274 6.96 -31.11 57.01
CA GLU A 274 6.22 -29.97 56.41
C GLU A 274 7.12 -28.98 55.66
N LEU A 275 8.46 -29.16 55.75
CA LEU A 275 9.46 -28.37 55.01
C LEU A 275 10.05 -29.10 53.78
N ALA A 276 9.69 -30.38 53.51
CA ALA A 276 10.01 -31.13 52.33
C ALA A 276 8.83 -31.13 51.32
#